data_fdc2d36b5aa1af61caf0c651f358fa26
#
_entry.id   fdc2d36b5aa1af61caf0c651f358fa26
#
_cell.length_a   1.000
_cell.length_b   1.000
_cell.length_c   1.000
_cell.angle_alpha   90.00
_cell.angle_beta   90.00
_cell.angle_gamma   90.00
#
_symmetry.space_group_name_H-M   'P 1'
#
loop_
_entity.id
_entity.type
_entity.pdbx_description
1 polymer ?
#
loop_
_entity_poly.entity_id
_entity_poly.type
_entity_poly.pdbx_seq_one_letter_code
_entity_poly.pdbx_strand_id
1 'polypeptide(L)'
;MSRPPNARLVCPALRWRRGSFRSERAKIEQALAAGVGGFILFGGTRAAVTALTSALHDTAGRALLIGSDFERGPGQQIKDLTELPPPAALGYLNDLDATYACGQITGTEARAVGLTWVFAPVCDLDIEPRNPIVQTRSFGADPQVVGSHAAAWIKGCQEHGVMACAKHFPGHGRTTTDSHEGLPIVQTPAAELRATDVAPFAEAVKAGVASVMPAFVAYPGWDPSGAAAGFSRVILDYLRASLGFDGLAVTDAFIMGGATAAAPEASAAVAAINAGCDMLLYPTDWAGVVRSLEQVDAARGEQALARYEKVLGVWGQGPTQTVDTSELGEHQKFADGLADRAVHLLRGEAPRLGTSVSVAIVDDDVGGPYAIPPRDVFHKTLAAGGTRLTAGRRAGIVLVYAEPRSWKGRGDLGAQSLAKLERLVPSASLVVLFAHPRLVAQIPGEIPVLCAWHGQALMQRAAARWVMGRG
;
A
#
# COMPACT_ATOMS: atom_id res chain seq x y z
N MET A 1 -1.17 26.20 -28.77
CA MET A 1 -0.32 25.01 -29.02
C MET A 1 -1.21 23.77 -28.80
N SER A 2 -1.21 22.79 -29.71
CA SER A 2 -1.91 21.53 -29.53
C SER A 2 -1.31 20.79 -28.34
N ARG A 3 -2.16 20.21 -27.48
CA ARG A 3 -1.71 19.39 -26.34
C ARG A 3 -1.03 18.13 -26.87
N PRO A 4 0.20 17.77 -26.37
CA PRO A 4 0.83 16.50 -26.76
C PRO A 4 -0.10 15.35 -26.38
N PRO A 5 -0.49 14.46 -27.30
CA PRO A 5 -1.43 13.37 -27.00
C PRO A 5 -0.92 12.47 -25.87
N ASN A 6 0.39 12.21 -25.82
CA ASN A 6 1.02 11.38 -24.79
C ASN A 6 1.06 11.98 -23.38
N ALA A 7 0.71 13.28 -23.22
CA ALA A 7 0.57 13.87 -21.87
C ALA A 7 -0.46 13.12 -21.00
N ARG A 8 -1.46 12.47 -21.63
CA ARG A 8 -2.45 11.63 -20.95
C ARG A 8 -1.86 10.41 -20.24
N LEU A 9 -0.66 10.00 -20.60
CA LEU A 9 0.04 8.87 -19.98
C LEU A 9 0.76 9.24 -18.68
N VAL A 10 0.65 10.49 -18.21
CA VAL A 10 1.34 10.99 -17.01
C VAL A 10 0.35 11.26 -15.89
N CYS A 11 0.69 10.79 -14.68
CA CYS A 11 -0.10 10.90 -13.47
C CYS A 11 0.73 11.56 -12.34
N PRO A 12 0.74 12.92 -12.23
CA PRO A 12 1.47 13.64 -11.18
C PRO A 12 0.87 13.40 -9.79
N ALA A 13 1.68 13.59 -8.74
CA ALA A 13 1.23 13.49 -7.36
C ALA A 13 0.76 14.83 -6.79
N LEU A 14 -0.32 14.76 -5.99
CA LEU A 14 -0.84 15.86 -5.18
C LEU A 14 -0.80 15.49 -3.71
N ARG A 15 -0.21 16.34 -2.88
CA ARG A 15 0.02 16.07 -1.47
C ARG A 15 -0.75 17.02 -0.56
N TRP A 16 -1.44 16.47 0.41
CA TRP A 16 -2.02 17.22 1.51
C TRP A 16 -0.91 17.76 2.43
N ARG A 17 -0.77 19.07 2.49
CA ARG A 17 0.24 19.72 3.33
C ARG A 17 -0.38 20.86 4.14
N ARG A 18 -0.01 20.97 5.42
CA ARG A 18 -0.46 22.05 6.32
C ARG A 18 -1.98 22.25 6.29
N GLY A 19 -2.74 21.16 6.28
CA GLY A 19 -4.20 21.20 6.32
C GLY A 19 -4.90 21.55 5.00
N SER A 20 -4.22 21.53 3.85
CA SER A 20 -4.84 21.83 2.56
C SER A 20 -4.06 21.28 1.36
N PHE A 21 -4.69 21.31 0.17
CA PHE A 21 -4.03 21.11 -1.14
C PHE A 21 -3.63 22.44 -1.82
N ARG A 22 -3.67 23.57 -1.10
CA ARG A 22 -3.39 24.91 -1.70
C ARG A 22 -2.02 25.03 -2.34
N SER A 23 -1.01 24.36 -1.77
CA SER A 23 0.36 24.32 -2.33
C SER A 23 0.45 23.62 -3.68
N GLU A 24 -0.55 22.83 -4.05
CA GLU A 24 -0.59 22.07 -5.31
C GLU A 24 -1.32 22.82 -6.45
N ARG A 25 -1.94 23.96 -6.15
CA ARG A 25 -2.82 24.69 -7.09
C ARG A 25 -2.14 25.01 -8.42
N ALA A 26 -0.96 25.61 -8.40
CA ALA A 26 -0.23 25.94 -9.63
C ALA A 26 0.13 24.70 -10.45
N LYS A 27 0.53 23.59 -9.78
CA LYS A 27 0.78 22.30 -10.43
C LYS A 27 -0.48 21.76 -11.09
N ILE A 28 -1.61 21.80 -10.39
CA ILE A 28 -2.92 21.35 -10.92
C ILE A 28 -3.28 22.11 -12.19
N GLU A 29 -3.25 23.45 -12.13
CA GLU A 29 -3.59 24.31 -13.28
C GLU A 29 -2.69 24.01 -14.50
N GLN A 30 -1.38 23.90 -14.29
CA GLN A 30 -0.41 23.60 -15.34
C GLN A 30 -0.56 22.17 -15.89
N ALA A 31 -0.74 21.17 -15.03
CA ALA A 31 -0.87 19.77 -15.42
C ALA A 31 -2.17 19.55 -16.22
N LEU A 32 -3.30 20.12 -15.79
CA LEU A 32 -4.56 20.07 -16.53
C LEU A 32 -4.47 20.78 -17.87
N ALA A 33 -3.80 21.94 -17.93
CA ALA A 33 -3.54 22.65 -19.18
C ALA A 33 -2.66 21.82 -20.14
N ALA A 34 -1.66 21.11 -19.62
CA ALA A 34 -0.83 20.17 -20.40
C ALA A 34 -1.58 18.93 -20.87
N GLY A 35 -2.69 18.58 -20.24
CA GLY A 35 -3.53 17.45 -20.62
C GLY A 35 -3.19 16.12 -19.96
N VAL A 36 -2.57 16.12 -18.75
CA VAL A 36 -2.23 14.87 -18.02
C VAL A 36 -3.46 13.98 -17.78
N GLY A 37 -3.27 12.67 -17.75
CA GLY A 37 -4.37 11.70 -17.71
C GLY A 37 -5.03 11.53 -16.34
N GLY A 38 -4.34 11.92 -15.27
CA GLY A 38 -4.85 11.74 -13.92
C GLY A 38 -3.92 12.28 -12.85
N PHE A 39 -4.22 11.94 -11.60
CA PHE A 39 -3.42 12.32 -10.44
C PHE A 39 -3.38 11.20 -9.39
N ILE A 40 -2.28 11.10 -8.64
CA ILE A 40 -2.23 10.32 -7.39
C ILE A 40 -2.31 11.27 -6.20
N LEU A 41 -3.19 10.96 -5.22
CA LEU A 41 -3.43 11.78 -4.04
C LEU A 41 -2.80 11.16 -2.79
N PHE A 42 -2.19 11.99 -1.96
CA PHE A 42 -1.64 11.61 -0.67
C PHE A 42 -2.18 12.48 0.46
N GLY A 43 -2.89 11.86 1.38
CA GLY A 43 -3.48 12.51 2.55
C GLY A 43 -4.74 13.32 2.25
N GLY A 44 -5.31 13.90 3.29
CA GLY A 44 -6.50 14.73 3.24
C GLY A 44 -7.55 14.37 4.29
N THR A 45 -8.63 15.12 4.30
CA THR A 45 -9.88 14.74 4.96
C THR A 45 -10.90 14.36 3.90
N ARG A 46 -11.93 13.60 4.26
CA ARG A 46 -13.03 13.25 3.35
C ARG A 46 -13.54 14.48 2.57
N ALA A 47 -13.92 15.54 3.28
CA ALA A 47 -14.45 16.77 2.67
C ALA A 47 -13.45 17.45 1.71
N ALA A 48 -12.17 17.51 2.08
CA ALA A 48 -11.15 18.17 1.26
C ALA A 48 -10.82 17.40 -0.01
N VAL A 49 -10.80 16.05 0.06
CA VAL A 49 -10.55 15.20 -1.11
C VAL A 49 -11.75 15.25 -2.05
N THR A 50 -12.99 15.15 -1.55
CA THR A 50 -14.21 15.30 -2.37
C THR A 50 -14.25 16.64 -3.10
N ALA A 51 -13.94 17.73 -2.40
CA ALA A 51 -13.89 19.06 -3.04
C ALA A 51 -12.79 19.14 -4.11
N LEU A 52 -11.62 18.55 -3.85
CA LEU A 52 -10.52 18.54 -4.81
C LEU A 52 -10.86 17.71 -6.06
N THR A 53 -11.38 16.50 -5.90
CA THR A 53 -11.70 15.61 -7.03
C THR A 53 -12.80 16.21 -7.92
N SER A 54 -13.84 16.81 -7.33
CA SER A 54 -14.86 17.54 -8.10
C SER A 54 -14.23 18.70 -8.88
N ALA A 55 -13.41 19.55 -8.23
CA ALA A 55 -12.75 20.67 -8.89
C ALA A 55 -11.79 20.21 -10.02
N LEU A 56 -11.13 19.06 -9.88
CA LEU A 56 -10.27 18.49 -10.93
C LEU A 56 -11.09 18.10 -12.16
N HIS A 57 -12.22 17.42 -11.99
CA HIS A 57 -13.11 17.04 -13.10
C HIS A 57 -13.73 18.28 -13.78
N ASP A 58 -14.23 19.23 -12.99
CA ASP A 58 -14.84 20.46 -13.51
C ASP A 58 -13.84 21.29 -14.32
N THR A 59 -12.61 21.47 -13.77
CA THR A 59 -11.56 22.25 -14.45
C THR A 59 -11.04 21.53 -15.69
N ALA A 60 -10.91 20.19 -15.65
CA ALA A 60 -10.45 19.41 -16.79
C ALA A 60 -11.47 19.39 -17.94
N GLY A 61 -12.76 19.49 -17.65
CA GLY A 61 -13.86 19.31 -18.60
C GLY A 61 -13.88 17.93 -19.25
N ARG A 62 -13.27 16.94 -18.62
CA ARG A 62 -13.14 15.55 -19.08
C ARG A 62 -12.92 14.58 -17.92
N ALA A 63 -13.14 13.30 -18.17
CA ALA A 63 -12.80 12.25 -17.23
C ALA A 63 -11.28 12.22 -16.91
N LEU A 64 -10.94 11.81 -15.69
CA LEU A 64 -9.59 11.67 -15.18
C LEU A 64 -9.47 10.37 -14.39
N LEU A 65 -8.29 9.75 -14.40
CA LEU A 65 -7.95 8.69 -13.46
C LEU A 65 -7.34 9.32 -12.19
N ILE A 66 -8.05 9.26 -11.08
CA ILE A 66 -7.59 9.82 -9.81
C ILE A 66 -7.41 8.68 -8.81
N GLY A 67 -6.17 8.45 -8.37
CA GLY A 67 -5.81 7.29 -7.56
C GLY A 67 -5.22 7.64 -6.20
N SER A 68 -5.15 6.63 -5.32
CA SER A 68 -4.44 6.68 -4.03
C SER A 68 -4.02 5.28 -3.57
N ASP A 69 -3.05 5.20 -2.62
CA ASP A 69 -2.62 3.94 -2.00
C ASP A 69 -3.54 3.57 -0.83
N PHE A 70 -4.41 2.60 -1.04
CA PHE A 70 -5.36 2.10 -0.04
C PHE A 70 -5.17 0.62 0.28
N GLU A 71 -3.93 0.20 0.55
CA GLU A 71 -3.61 -1.19 0.90
C GLU A 71 -4.30 -1.67 2.19
N ARG A 72 -4.65 -0.73 3.07
CA ARG A 72 -5.32 -0.94 4.36
C ARG A 72 -6.57 -0.06 4.49
N GLY A 73 -7.36 -0.02 3.41
CA GLY A 73 -8.56 0.81 3.30
C GLY A 73 -8.31 2.30 3.10
N PRO A 74 -9.35 3.06 2.79
CA PRO A 74 -9.25 4.50 2.48
C PRO A 74 -8.74 5.35 3.64
N GLY A 75 -9.01 4.95 4.88
CA GLY A 75 -8.50 5.59 6.10
C GLY A 75 -6.97 5.59 6.22
N GLN A 76 -6.27 4.80 5.42
CA GLN A 76 -4.80 4.86 5.32
C GLN A 76 -4.29 6.23 4.86
N GLN A 77 -5.01 6.89 3.97
CA GLN A 77 -4.63 8.17 3.37
C GLN A 77 -5.60 9.29 3.74
N ILE A 78 -6.89 9.01 3.85
CA ILE A 78 -7.94 10.01 3.98
C ILE A 78 -8.55 9.90 5.37
N LYS A 79 -8.43 10.96 6.18
CA LYS A 79 -9.07 11.04 7.48
C LYS A 79 -10.59 10.99 7.33
N ASP A 80 -11.25 10.42 8.32
CA ASP A 80 -12.70 10.23 8.39
C ASP A 80 -13.25 9.15 7.44
N LEU A 81 -12.35 8.34 6.84
CA LEU A 81 -12.68 7.11 6.14
C LEU A 81 -12.18 5.88 6.91
N THR A 82 -12.64 4.69 6.49
CA THR A 82 -12.42 3.44 7.21
C THR A 82 -10.97 2.94 7.04
N GLU A 83 -10.27 2.71 8.16
CA GLU A 83 -9.06 1.89 8.20
C GLU A 83 -9.46 0.41 8.21
N LEU A 84 -8.75 -0.42 7.44
CA LEU A 84 -8.90 -1.88 7.44
C LEU A 84 -7.64 -2.54 8.00
N PRO A 85 -7.71 -3.77 8.52
CA PRO A 85 -6.53 -4.51 8.92
C PRO A 85 -5.53 -4.66 7.76
N PRO A 86 -4.22 -4.79 8.04
CA PRO A 86 -3.23 -4.99 6.98
C PRO A 86 -3.45 -6.34 6.27
N PRO A 87 -3.02 -6.49 5.00
CA PRO A 87 -3.20 -7.72 4.23
C PRO A 87 -2.72 -8.98 4.95
N ALA A 88 -1.61 -8.94 5.69
CA ALA A 88 -1.13 -10.10 6.45
C ALA A 88 -2.12 -10.56 7.53
N ALA A 89 -2.86 -9.64 8.14
CA ALA A 89 -3.92 -10.00 9.09
C ALA A 89 -5.10 -10.68 8.39
N LEU A 90 -5.45 -10.25 7.17
CA LEU A 90 -6.48 -10.89 6.35
C LEU A 90 -6.04 -12.29 5.89
N GLY A 91 -4.80 -12.43 5.45
CA GLY A 91 -4.22 -13.73 5.09
C GLY A 91 -4.17 -14.70 6.29
N TYR A 92 -3.83 -14.21 7.49
CA TYR A 92 -3.88 -15.00 8.72
C TYR A 92 -5.30 -15.50 9.03
N LEU A 93 -6.31 -14.66 8.87
CA LEU A 93 -7.72 -15.06 9.08
C LEU A 93 -8.21 -16.04 8.02
N ASN A 94 -7.61 -16.02 6.85
CA ASN A 94 -7.93 -16.86 5.69
C ASN A 94 -9.45 -16.89 5.37
N ASP A 95 -10.07 -15.70 5.43
CA ASP A 95 -11.49 -15.46 5.23
C ASP A 95 -11.67 -14.63 3.94
N LEU A 96 -11.96 -15.31 2.84
CA LEU A 96 -12.08 -14.68 1.52
C LEU A 96 -13.30 -13.76 1.42
N ASP A 97 -14.40 -14.07 2.11
CA ASP A 97 -15.58 -13.23 2.14
C ASP A 97 -15.28 -11.91 2.86
N ALA A 98 -14.55 -11.98 3.99
CA ALA A 98 -14.08 -10.79 4.67
C ALA A 98 -13.10 -9.96 3.82
N THR A 99 -12.25 -10.62 3.04
CA THR A 99 -11.33 -9.94 2.11
C THR A 99 -12.07 -9.26 0.95
N TYR A 100 -13.09 -9.93 0.40
CA TYR A 100 -13.99 -9.32 -0.59
C TYR A 100 -14.68 -8.08 0.01
N ALA A 101 -15.23 -8.17 1.23
CA ALA A 101 -15.86 -7.04 1.91
C ALA A 101 -14.87 -5.88 2.17
N CYS A 102 -13.58 -6.16 2.46
CA CYS A 102 -12.54 -5.13 2.52
C CYS A 102 -12.36 -4.41 1.17
N GLY A 103 -12.36 -5.14 0.07
CA GLY A 103 -12.35 -4.57 -1.28
C GLY A 103 -13.59 -3.71 -1.54
N GLN A 104 -14.77 -4.22 -1.20
CA GLN A 104 -16.06 -3.51 -1.31
C GLN A 104 -16.05 -2.18 -0.56
N ILE A 105 -15.69 -2.18 0.72
CA ILE A 105 -15.58 -0.97 1.55
C ILE A 105 -14.62 0.03 0.91
N THR A 106 -13.46 -0.47 0.45
CA THR A 106 -12.45 0.38 -0.20
C THR A 106 -12.98 1.01 -1.48
N GLY A 107 -13.65 0.25 -2.34
CA GLY A 107 -14.26 0.76 -3.57
C GLY A 107 -15.36 1.77 -3.30
N THR A 108 -16.31 1.43 -2.41
CA THR A 108 -17.45 2.29 -2.04
C THR A 108 -16.96 3.65 -1.51
N GLU A 109 -16.06 3.65 -0.54
CA GLU A 109 -15.59 4.90 0.09
C GLU A 109 -14.66 5.70 -0.83
N ALA A 110 -13.79 5.04 -1.62
CA ALA A 110 -12.96 5.70 -2.63
C ALA A 110 -13.84 6.41 -3.68
N ARG A 111 -14.86 5.71 -4.19
CA ARG A 111 -15.82 6.26 -5.16
C ARG A 111 -16.56 7.48 -4.60
N ALA A 112 -16.98 7.42 -3.35
CA ALA A 112 -17.72 8.50 -2.69
C ALA A 112 -16.91 9.80 -2.54
N VAL A 113 -15.58 9.73 -2.52
CA VAL A 113 -14.69 10.90 -2.51
C VAL A 113 -14.14 11.24 -3.89
N GLY A 114 -14.65 10.61 -4.96
CA GLY A 114 -14.30 10.88 -6.35
C GLY A 114 -12.98 10.28 -6.81
N LEU A 115 -12.45 9.28 -6.09
CA LEU A 115 -11.34 8.46 -6.59
C LEU A 115 -11.89 7.38 -7.53
N THR A 116 -11.13 7.12 -8.58
CA THR A 116 -11.48 6.15 -9.62
C THR A 116 -10.50 4.97 -9.66
N TRP A 117 -9.40 5.06 -8.89
CA TRP A 117 -8.30 4.11 -8.93
C TRP A 117 -7.65 3.94 -7.55
N VAL A 118 -7.37 2.70 -7.17
CA VAL A 118 -6.61 2.39 -5.96
C VAL A 118 -5.42 1.49 -6.30
N PHE A 119 -4.25 1.84 -5.73
CA PHE A 119 -3.02 1.07 -5.91
C PHE A 119 -2.94 -0.04 -4.85
N ALA A 120 -3.84 -1.00 -4.99
CA ALA A 120 -3.99 -2.23 -4.21
C ALA A 120 -4.78 -3.27 -5.05
N PRO A 121 -4.65 -4.57 -4.76
CA PRO A 121 -3.93 -5.18 -3.65
C PRO A 121 -2.44 -5.43 -3.94
N VAL A 122 -1.66 -5.67 -2.87
CA VAL A 122 -0.30 -6.19 -2.96
C VAL A 122 -0.37 -7.70 -3.22
N CYS A 123 0.23 -8.15 -4.32
CA CYS A 123 0.31 -9.55 -4.74
C CYS A 123 1.68 -10.18 -4.47
N ASP A 124 2.60 -9.43 -3.86
CA ASP A 124 3.93 -9.91 -3.49
C ASP A 124 3.84 -11.00 -2.42
N LEU A 125 4.72 -12.00 -2.49
CA LEU A 125 4.84 -13.05 -1.48
C LEU A 125 5.76 -12.61 -0.33
N ASP A 126 5.41 -12.92 0.92
CA ASP A 126 6.26 -12.67 2.09
C ASP A 126 7.20 -13.84 2.36
N ILE A 127 8.14 -14.11 1.45
CA ILE A 127 9.01 -15.29 1.44
C ILE A 127 10.46 -15.02 1.86
N GLU A 128 10.97 -13.78 1.77
CA GLU A 128 12.30 -13.42 2.23
C GLU A 128 12.20 -12.72 3.60
N PRO A 129 12.68 -13.34 4.69
CA PRO A 129 12.56 -12.75 6.03
C PRO A 129 13.25 -11.39 6.19
N ARG A 130 14.31 -11.12 5.40
CA ARG A 130 15.05 -9.84 5.42
C ARG A 130 14.41 -8.77 4.55
N ASN A 131 13.31 -9.09 3.86
CA ASN A 131 12.63 -8.12 3.00
C ASN A 131 12.16 -6.89 3.82
N PRO A 132 12.62 -5.65 3.47
CA PRO A 132 12.33 -4.47 4.27
C PRO A 132 10.96 -3.85 4.00
N ILE A 133 10.25 -4.27 2.93
CA ILE A 133 9.11 -3.52 2.42
C ILE A 133 7.81 -4.33 2.25
N VAL A 134 7.87 -5.65 2.06
CA VAL A 134 6.68 -6.49 1.83
C VAL A 134 5.99 -6.82 3.15
N GLN A 135 6.50 -7.72 3.94
CA GLN A 135 6.05 -8.03 5.31
C GLN A 135 4.51 -8.00 5.47
N THR A 136 3.99 -7.15 6.39
CA THR A 136 2.55 -7.02 6.67
C THR A 136 1.72 -6.48 5.51
N ARG A 137 2.34 -6.02 4.43
CA ARG A 137 1.65 -5.59 3.21
C ARG A 137 1.22 -6.76 2.33
N SER A 138 1.79 -7.96 2.50
CA SER A 138 1.41 -9.19 1.79
C SER A 138 0.32 -9.97 2.54
N PHE A 139 -0.51 -10.70 1.83
CA PHE A 139 -1.45 -11.68 2.42
C PHE A 139 -0.74 -12.94 2.97
N GLY A 140 0.54 -13.15 2.68
CA GLY A 140 1.33 -14.27 3.18
C GLY A 140 2.43 -14.75 2.24
N ALA A 141 2.93 -15.95 2.52
CA ALA A 141 4.03 -16.57 1.76
C ALA A 141 3.55 -17.59 0.71
N ASP A 142 2.34 -18.12 0.84
CA ASP A 142 1.78 -19.11 -0.07
C ASP A 142 1.17 -18.44 -1.30
N PRO A 143 1.63 -18.78 -2.52
CA PRO A 143 1.15 -18.16 -3.76
C PRO A 143 -0.36 -18.33 -3.99
N GLN A 144 -0.94 -19.45 -3.55
CA GLN A 144 -2.35 -19.76 -3.74
C GLN A 144 -3.22 -18.92 -2.77
N VAL A 145 -2.78 -18.81 -1.52
CA VAL A 145 -3.45 -17.96 -0.52
C VAL A 145 -3.41 -16.50 -0.97
N VAL A 146 -2.23 -15.98 -1.33
CA VAL A 146 -2.08 -14.59 -1.79
C VAL A 146 -2.93 -14.33 -3.04
N GLY A 147 -2.91 -15.24 -4.02
CA GLY A 147 -3.70 -15.12 -5.25
C GLY A 147 -5.21 -15.12 -4.99
N SER A 148 -5.70 -15.99 -4.10
CA SER A 148 -7.12 -16.07 -3.75
C SER A 148 -7.61 -14.81 -3.03
N HIS A 149 -6.83 -14.30 -2.05
CA HIS A 149 -7.13 -13.06 -1.36
C HIS A 149 -7.08 -11.85 -2.30
N ALA A 150 -6.06 -11.76 -3.16
CA ALA A 150 -5.96 -10.69 -4.15
C ALA A 150 -7.16 -10.69 -5.10
N ALA A 151 -7.57 -11.86 -5.62
CA ALA A 151 -8.73 -12.00 -6.48
C ALA A 151 -10.04 -11.59 -5.80
N ALA A 152 -10.26 -12.00 -4.55
CA ALA A 152 -11.43 -11.63 -3.77
C ALA A 152 -11.48 -10.11 -3.53
N TRP A 153 -10.35 -9.51 -3.14
CA TRP A 153 -10.24 -8.08 -2.90
C TRP A 153 -10.50 -7.26 -4.19
N ILE A 154 -9.89 -7.68 -5.33
CA ILE A 154 -10.08 -7.03 -6.64
C ILE A 154 -11.55 -7.02 -7.04
N LYS A 155 -12.23 -8.16 -6.92
CA LYS A 155 -13.67 -8.25 -7.22
C LYS A 155 -14.47 -7.28 -6.37
N GLY A 156 -14.29 -7.32 -5.05
CA GLY A 156 -14.98 -6.42 -4.13
C GLY A 156 -14.80 -4.95 -4.48
N CYS A 157 -13.57 -4.52 -4.77
CA CYS A 157 -13.25 -3.15 -5.12
C CYS A 157 -13.85 -2.74 -6.48
N GLN A 158 -13.66 -3.55 -7.51
CA GLN A 158 -14.06 -3.19 -8.87
C GLN A 158 -15.57 -3.26 -9.12
N GLU A 159 -16.29 -4.17 -8.46
CA GLU A 159 -17.75 -4.23 -8.50
C GLU A 159 -18.39 -2.96 -7.88
N HIS A 160 -17.62 -2.20 -7.08
CA HIS A 160 -18.06 -0.92 -6.50
C HIS A 160 -17.50 0.31 -7.24
N GLY A 161 -17.08 0.10 -8.50
CA GLY A 161 -16.81 1.19 -9.46
C GLY A 161 -15.46 1.86 -9.31
N VAL A 162 -14.47 1.22 -8.67
CA VAL A 162 -13.09 1.72 -8.53
C VAL A 162 -12.09 0.70 -9.05
N MET A 163 -11.20 1.15 -9.90
CA MET A 163 -10.16 0.35 -10.51
C MET A 163 -9.12 -0.11 -9.49
N ALA A 164 -8.86 -1.42 -9.43
CA ALA A 164 -7.80 -2.02 -8.63
C ALA A 164 -6.47 -2.08 -9.38
N CYS A 165 -5.36 -2.23 -8.64
CA CYS A 165 -4.00 -2.36 -9.19
C CYS A 165 -3.24 -3.47 -8.47
N ALA A 166 -3.00 -4.60 -9.14
CA ALA A 166 -2.15 -5.66 -8.62
C ALA A 166 -0.67 -5.25 -8.67
N LYS A 167 0.05 -5.34 -7.53
CA LYS A 167 1.43 -4.86 -7.42
C LYS A 167 2.28 -5.76 -6.51
N HIS A 168 3.59 -5.85 -6.74
CA HIS A 168 4.46 -5.21 -7.73
C HIS A 168 5.00 -6.29 -8.70
N PHE A 169 4.47 -6.37 -9.89
CA PHE A 169 4.77 -7.44 -10.87
C PHE A 169 6.25 -7.47 -11.28
N PRO A 170 6.91 -8.64 -11.40
CA PRO A 170 6.40 -9.99 -11.24
C PRO A 170 6.46 -10.54 -9.80
N GLY A 171 6.80 -9.73 -8.79
CA GLY A 171 6.84 -10.04 -7.38
C GLY A 171 8.05 -9.46 -6.66
N HIS A 172 7.84 -8.59 -5.69
CA HIS A 172 8.88 -7.91 -4.89
C HIS A 172 9.32 -8.72 -3.65
N GLY A 173 8.73 -9.91 -3.45
CA GLY A 173 8.86 -10.69 -2.21
C GLY A 173 10.25 -11.23 -1.90
N ARG A 174 11.11 -11.43 -2.92
CA ARG A 174 12.47 -11.99 -2.79
C ARG A 174 13.56 -10.95 -2.58
N THR A 175 13.25 -9.67 -2.56
CA THR A 175 14.27 -8.63 -2.43
C THR A 175 14.74 -8.48 -0.98
N THR A 176 16.03 -8.17 -0.83
CA THR A 176 16.65 -7.81 0.47
C THR A 176 17.01 -6.32 0.54
N THR A 177 16.74 -5.59 -0.52
CA THR A 177 16.95 -4.14 -0.66
C THR A 177 15.62 -3.49 -1.01
N ASP A 178 15.37 -2.31 -0.49
CA ASP A 178 14.19 -1.51 -0.84
C ASP A 178 14.42 -0.79 -2.18
N SER A 179 13.45 -0.91 -3.09
CA SER A 179 13.47 -0.22 -4.39
C SER A 179 13.40 1.31 -4.29
N HIS A 180 13.06 1.86 -3.12
CA HIS A 180 13.15 3.29 -2.85
C HIS A 180 14.59 3.78 -2.68
N GLU A 181 15.53 2.91 -2.27
CA GLU A 181 16.92 3.26 -2.01
C GLU A 181 17.84 2.97 -3.20
N GLY A 182 17.47 2.01 -4.05
CA GLY A 182 18.27 1.60 -5.20
C GLY A 182 17.55 0.58 -6.08
N LEU A 183 18.25 -0.04 -7.02
CA LEU A 183 17.72 -1.12 -7.87
C LEU A 183 17.97 -2.48 -7.20
N PRO A 184 16.92 -3.13 -6.61
CA PRO A 184 17.07 -4.48 -6.10
C PRO A 184 17.26 -5.48 -7.25
N ILE A 185 17.98 -6.57 -6.97
CA ILE A 185 18.24 -7.63 -7.94
C ILE A 185 17.79 -8.98 -7.38
N VAL A 186 16.93 -9.67 -8.12
CA VAL A 186 16.46 -11.04 -7.81
C VAL A 186 17.05 -12.00 -8.82
N GLN A 187 17.97 -12.88 -8.36
CA GLN A 187 18.71 -13.81 -9.23
C GLN A 187 17.94 -15.11 -9.55
N THR A 188 16.75 -15.28 -9.00
CA THR A 188 15.92 -16.47 -9.17
C THR A 188 15.62 -16.73 -10.65
N PRO A 189 15.74 -17.99 -11.14
CA PRO A 189 15.43 -18.34 -12.53
C PRO A 189 13.97 -18.02 -12.92
N ALA A 190 13.77 -17.62 -14.16
CA ALA A 190 12.43 -17.29 -14.69
C ALA A 190 11.38 -18.40 -14.49
N ALA A 191 11.79 -19.67 -14.61
CA ALA A 191 10.87 -20.81 -14.43
C ALA A 191 10.30 -20.86 -13.01
N GLU A 192 11.14 -20.62 -12.00
CA GLU A 192 10.73 -20.58 -10.60
C GLU A 192 9.86 -19.35 -10.32
N LEU A 193 10.29 -18.15 -10.76
CA LEU A 193 9.49 -16.93 -10.62
C LEU A 193 8.09 -17.07 -11.20
N ARG A 194 7.98 -17.68 -12.39
CA ARG A 194 6.69 -17.92 -13.04
C ARG A 194 5.80 -18.90 -12.29
N ALA A 195 6.40 -19.91 -11.66
CA ALA A 195 5.67 -20.93 -10.90
C ALA A 195 5.20 -20.43 -9.51
N THR A 196 5.89 -19.45 -8.93
CA THR A 196 5.66 -18.99 -7.55
C THR A 196 5.23 -17.51 -7.50
N ASP A 197 6.15 -16.60 -7.76
CA ASP A 197 5.96 -15.14 -7.55
C ASP A 197 4.90 -14.54 -8.48
N VAL A 198 4.78 -15.07 -9.71
CA VAL A 198 3.78 -14.64 -10.71
C VAL A 198 2.40 -15.25 -10.46
N ALA A 199 2.29 -16.37 -9.76
CA ALA A 199 1.02 -17.06 -9.59
C ALA A 199 -0.10 -16.15 -9.00
N PRO A 200 0.14 -15.31 -7.97
CA PRO A 200 -0.87 -14.38 -7.48
C PRO A 200 -1.34 -13.35 -8.53
N PHE A 201 -0.42 -12.92 -9.41
CA PHE A 201 -0.79 -11.99 -10.50
C PHE A 201 -1.61 -12.68 -11.58
N ALA A 202 -1.36 -13.97 -11.85
CA ALA A 202 -2.21 -14.74 -12.75
C ALA A 202 -3.64 -14.84 -12.23
N GLU A 203 -3.84 -15.06 -10.93
CA GLU A 203 -5.17 -15.05 -10.29
C GLU A 203 -5.79 -13.63 -10.32
N ALA A 204 -5.00 -12.56 -10.10
CA ALA A 204 -5.47 -11.19 -10.23
C ALA A 204 -5.95 -10.88 -11.67
N VAL A 205 -5.22 -11.32 -12.71
CA VAL A 205 -5.61 -11.17 -14.11
C VAL A 205 -6.89 -11.95 -14.42
N LYS A 206 -7.02 -13.20 -13.95
CA LYS A 206 -8.24 -13.98 -14.08
C LYS A 206 -9.44 -13.33 -13.38
N ALA A 207 -9.21 -12.65 -12.26
CA ALA A 207 -10.23 -11.87 -11.57
C ALA A 207 -10.60 -10.55 -12.28
N GLY A 208 -9.96 -10.25 -13.41
CA GLY A 208 -10.24 -9.07 -14.23
C GLY A 208 -9.64 -7.78 -13.67
N VAL A 209 -8.48 -7.83 -13.01
CA VAL A 209 -7.83 -6.62 -12.50
C VAL A 209 -7.62 -5.59 -13.61
N ALA A 210 -8.00 -4.34 -13.35
CA ALA A 210 -7.98 -3.28 -14.35
C ALA A 210 -6.59 -2.68 -14.57
N SER A 211 -5.69 -2.78 -13.58
CA SER A 211 -4.30 -2.34 -13.72
C SER A 211 -3.31 -3.25 -13.01
N VAL A 212 -2.08 -3.28 -13.50
CA VAL A 212 -0.94 -3.98 -12.91
C VAL A 212 0.22 -3.00 -12.82
N MET A 213 0.92 -3.00 -11.69
CA MET A 213 2.11 -2.17 -11.46
C MET A 213 3.35 -3.05 -11.49
N PRO A 214 4.20 -2.96 -12.53
CA PRO A 214 5.50 -3.61 -12.54
C PRO A 214 6.47 -2.95 -11.56
N ALA A 215 7.27 -3.78 -10.90
CA ALA A 215 8.26 -3.36 -9.91
C ALA A 215 9.48 -2.67 -10.53
N PHE A 216 10.10 -1.76 -9.78
CA PHE A 216 11.47 -1.32 -10.08
C PHE A 216 12.51 -2.26 -9.43
N VAL A 217 12.47 -3.52 -9.86
CA VAL A 217 13.35 -4.62 -9.47
C VAL A 217 13.88 -5.31 -10.72
N ALA A 218 15.17 -5.63 -10.76
CA ALA A 218 15.80 -6.37 -11.85
C ALA A 218 15.71 -7.89 -11.60
N TYR A 219 15.46 -8.65 -12.67
CA TYR A 219 15.37 -10.11 -12.66
C TYR A 219 16.29 -10.72 -13.75
N PRO A 220 17.63 -10.72 -13.57
CA PRO A 220 18.57 -11.18 -14.61
C PRO A 220 18.35 -12.65 -15.03
N GLY A 221 17.80 -13.50 -14.15
CA GLY A 221 17.39 -14.86 -14.49
C GLY A 221 16.19 -14.94 -15.44
N TRP A 222 15.52 -13.82 -15.70
CA TRP A 222 14.42 -13.72 -16.66
C TRP A 222 14.73 -12.78 -17.82
N ASP A 223 15.25 -11.58 -17.54
CA ASP A 223 15.72 -10.62 -18.53
C ASP A 223 17.22 -10.36 -18.33
N PRO A 224 18.11 -10.96 -19.18
CA PRO A 224 19.55 -10.80 -19.06
C PRO A 224 20.06 -9.36 -19.23
N SER A 225 19.23 -8.44 -19.72
CA SER A 225 19.60 -7.02 -19.82
C SER A 225 19.83 -6.38 -18.44
N GLY A 226 19.29 -6.97 -17.38
CA GLY A 226 19.32 -6.41 -16.03
C GLY A 226 18.41 -5.20 -15.83
N ALA A 227 17.52 -4.90 -16.79
CA ALA A 227 16.53 -3.85 -16.64
C ALA A 227 15.52 -4.21 -15.54
N ALA A 228 15.07 -3.19 -14.78
CA ALA A 228 13.96 -3.39 -13.86
C ALA A 228 12.67 -3.79 -14.62
N ALA A 229 11.77 -4.54 -13.98
CA ALA A 229 10.57 -5.06 -14.63
C ALA A 229 9.75 -3.98 -15.34
N GLY A 230 9.65 -2.76 -14.77
CA GLY A 230 8.99 -1.63 -15.42
C GLY A 230 9.67 -1.11 -16.69
N PHE A 231 10.90 -1.53 -16.95
CA PHE A 231 11.69 -1.20 -18.16
C PHE A 231 12.02 -2.43 -19.01
N SER A 232 11.54 -3.61 -18.64
CA SER A 232 11.80 -4.88 -19.30
C SER A 232 10.67 -5.25 -20.26
N ARG A 233 10.92 -5.13 -21.56
CA ARG A 233 9.97 -5.62 -22.57
C ARG A 233 9.69 -7.10 -22.42
N VAL A 234 10.69 -7.90 -22.09
CA VAL A 234 10.55 -9.37 -21.91
C VAL A 234 9.56 -9.70 -20.82
N ILE A 235 9.63 -8.99 -19.67
CA ILE A 235 8.74 -9.21 -18.53
C ILE A 235 7.32 -8.66 -18.82
N LEU A 236 7.22 -7.49 -19.45
CA LEU A 236 5.93 -6.87 -19.77
C LEU A 236 5.21 -7.62 -20.91
N ASP A 237 5.95 -8.15 -21.91
CA ASP A 237 5.38 -9.02 -22.94
C ASP A 237 4.82 -10.32 -22.34
N TYR A 238 5.47 -10.89 -21.31
CA TYR A 238 4.93 -12.05 -20.60
C TYR A 238 3.60 -11.71 -19.88
N LEU A 239 3.51 -10.56 -19.22
CA LEU A 239 2.27 -10.08 -18.62
C LEU A 239 1.15 -10.00 -19.66
N ARG A 240 1.46 -9.47 -20.85
CA ARG A 240 0.50 -9.30 -21.94
C ARG A 240 0.14 -10.61 -22.62
N ALA A 241 1.15 -11.31 -23.16
CA ALA A 241 0.92 -12.45 -24.04
C ALA A 241 0.65 -13.75 -23.29
N SER A 242 1.36 -14.00 -22.16
CA SER A 242 1.24 -15.27 -21.42
C SER A 242 0.14 -15.23 -20.38
N LEU A 243 -0.04 -14.12 -19.66
CA LEU A 243 -1.12 -13.98 -18.67
C LEU A 243 -2.41 -13.41 -19.28
N GLY A 244 -2.38 -12.90 -20.51
CA GLY A 244 -3.55 -12.34 -21.18
C GLY A 244 -4.03 -11.00 -20.62
N PHE A 245 -3.15 -10.23 -19.96
CA PHE A 245 -3.54 -8.97 -19.36
C PHE A 245 -3.75 -7.86 -20.39
N ASP A 246 -4.94 -7.27 -20.43
CA ASP A 246 -5.33 -6.21 -21.39
C ASP A 246 -5.72 -4.87 -20.71
N GLY A 247 -5.46 -4.74 -19.39
CA GLY A 247 -5.63 -3.50 -18.63
C GLY A 247 -4.42 -2.57 -18.71
N LEU A 248 -4.35 -1.55 -17.83
CA LEU A 248 -3.22 -0.62 -17.76
C LEU A 248 -2.02 -1.23 -17.03
N ALA A 249 -0.85 -1.24 -17.67
CA ALA A 249 0.42 -1.39 -16.98
C ALA A 249 0.91 0.00 -16.55
N VAL A 250 0.88 0.28 -15.25
CA VAL A 250 1.30 1.56 -14.67
C VAL A 250 2.63 1.39 -13.95
N THR A 251 3.59 2.27 -14.15
CA THR A 251 4.87 2.19 -13.43
C THR A 251 4.67 2.36 -11.93
N ASP A 252 5.57 1.84 -11.12
CA ASP A 252 5.71 2.30 -9.75
C ASP A 252 6.12 3.79 -9.73
N ALA A 253 6.17 4.40 -8.56
CA ALA A 253 6.39 5.84 -8.43
C ALA A 253 7.80 6.25 -8.89
N PHE A 254 7.90 7.17 -9.84
CA PHE A 254 9.18 7.64 -10.39
C PHE A 254 10.06 8.40 -9.38
N ILE A 255 9.52 8.80 -8.23
CA ILE A 255 10.31 9.35 -7.12
C ILE A 255 11.25 8.30 -6.49
N MET A 256 11.06 7.01 -6.78
CA MET A 256 11.86 5.92 -6.22
C MET A 256 13.26 5.84 -6.87
N GLY A 257 14.27 5.53 -6.06
CA GLY A 257 15.65 5.40 -6.53
C GLY A 257 15.83 4.33 -7.61
N GLY A 258 15.08 3.24 -7.55
CA GLY A 258 15.10 2.18 -8.58
C GLY A 258 14.63 2.64 -9.96
N ALA A 259 13.79 3.68 -10.02
CA ALA A 259 13.31 4.25 -11.30
C ALA A 259 14.39 5.04 -12.05
N THR A 260 15.24 5.76 -11.32
CA THR A 260 16.21 6.71 -11.88
C THR A 260 17.65 6.27 -11.70
N ALA A 261 17.88 5.04 -11.21
CA ALA A 261 19.22 4.50 -10.95
C ALA A 261 20.09 4.42 -12.22
N ALA A 262 19.49 4.15 -13.38
CA ALA A 262 20.23 3.96 -14.64
C ALA A 262 20.16 5.16 -15.59
N ALA A 263 19.20 6.09 -15.45
CA ALA A 263 19.00 7.19 -16.39
C ALA A 263 18.22 8.36 -15.75
N PRO A 264 18.37 9.58 -16.29
CA PRO A 264 17.51 10.70 -15.91
C PRO A 264 16.01 10.38 -16.07
N GLU A 265 15.16 10.94 -15.21
CA GLU A 265 13.73 10.65 -15.14
C GLU A 265 13.01 10.75 -16.50
N ALA A 266 13.32 11.76 -17.30
CA ALA A 266 12.76 11.95 -18.64
C ALA A 266 13.08 10.79 -19.59
N SER A 267 14.32 10.30 -19.58
CA SER A 267 14.76 9.16 -20.41
C SER A 267 14.15 7.85 -19.90
N ALA A 268 14.10 7.66 -18.57
CA ALA A 268 13.47 6.52 -17.94
C ALA A 268 11.97 6.46 -18.28
N ALA A 269 11.27 7.60 -18.31
CA ALA A 269 9.86 7.68 -18.70
C ALA A 269 9.61 7.19 -20.13
N VAL A 270 10.44 7.62 -21.09
CA VAL A 270 10.39 7.14 -22.49
C VAL A 270 10.66 5.63 -22.55
N ALA A 271 11.68 5.16 -21.82
CA ALA A 271 12.04 3.74 -21.78
C ALA A 271 10.91 2.87 -21.21
N ALA A 272 10.23 3.32 -20.14
CA ALA A 272 9.10 2.59 -19.56
C ALA A 272 7.93 2.42 -20.54
N ILE A 273 7.54 3.49 -21.23
CA ILE A 273 6.48 3.40 -22.24
C ILE A 273 6.92 2.49 -23.39
N ASN A 274 8.14 2.65 -23.91
CA ASN A 274 8.65 1.81 -25.00
C ASN A 274 8.81 0.34 -24.59
N ALA A 275 9.04 0.05 -23.30
CA ALA A 275 9.09 -1.32 -22.79
C ALA A 275 7.72 -1.97 -22.69
N GLY A 276 6.62 -1.21 -22.52
CA GLY A 276 5.28 -1.79 -22.44
C GLY A 276 4.39 -1.23 -21.34
N CYS A 277 4.86 -0.30 -20.50
CA CYS A 277 4.02 0.45 -19.58
C CYS A 277 3.09 1.41 -20.34
N ASP A 278 1.90 1.64 -19.82
CA ASP A 278 0.89 2.51 -20.41
C ASP A 278 0.75 3.83 -19.68
N MET A 279 1.11 3.90 -18.39
CA MET A 279 1.07 5.12 -17.60
C MET A 279 2.29 5.27 -16.70
N LEU A 280 2.66 6.51 -16.45
CA LEU A 280 3.79 6.93 -15.63
C LEU A 280 3.28 7.56 -14.35
N LEU A 281 3.57 6.91 -13.20
CA LEU A 281 3.09 7.34 -11.91
C LEU A 281 4.10 8.21 -11.18
N TYR A 282 3.65 9.33 -10.69
CA TYR A 282 4.38 10.20 -9.77
C TYR A 282 5.78 10.62 -10.25
N PRO A 283 5.95 11.17 -11.47
CA PRO A 283 7.20 11.79 -11.82
C PRO A 283 7.44 13.06 -11.00
N THR A 284 8.71 13.31 -10.65
CA THR A 284 9.13 14.51 -9.92
C THR A 284 9.08 15.74 -10.82
N ASP A 285 9.71 15.67 -12.01
CA ASP A 285 9.58 16.64 -13.09
C ASP A 285 8.54 16.20 -14.11
N TRP A 286 7.27 16.18 -13.70
CA TRP A 286 6.18 15.76 -14.58
C TRP A 286 6.12 16.57 -15.90
N ALA A 287 6.50 17.84 -15.89
CA ALA A 287 6.48 18.67 -17.08
C ALA A 287 7.60 18.31 -18.06
N GLY A 288 8.80 18.02 -17.54
CA GLY A 288 9.92 17.47 -18.32
C GLY A 288 9.58 16.11 -18.92
N VAL A 289 8.95 15.25 -18.13
CA VAL A 289 8.46 13.93 -18.57
C VAL A 289 7.44 14.09 -19.70
N VAL A 290 6.42 14.97 -19.57
CA VAL A 290 5.45 15.21 -20.66
C VAL A 290 6.16 15.62 -21.96
N ARG A 291 7.16 16.50 -21.91
CA ARG A 291 7.93 16.89 -23.10
C ARG A 291 8.73 15.72 -23.68
N SER A 292 9.34 14.88 -22.84
CA SER A 292 10.13 13.75 -23.33
C SER A 292 9.32 12.67 -24.04
N LEU A 293 8.01 12.57 -23.77
CA LEU A 293 7.15 11.58 -24.42
C LEU A 293 6.93 11.81 -25.93
N GLU A 294 7.40 12.92 -26.50
CA GLU A 294 7.52 13.09 -27.96
C GLU A 294 8.53 12.12 -28.58
N GLN A 295 9.45 11.55 -27.77
CA GLN A 295 10.48 10.58 -28.18
C GLN A 295 10.01 9.11 -28.09
N VAL A 296 8.81 8.88 -27.59
CA VAL A 296 8.21 7.52 -27.52
C VAL A 296 7.94 7.03 -28.94
N ASP A 297 8.20 5.74 -29.17
CA ASP A 297 7.78 5.08 -30.41
C ASP A 297 6.30 5.32 -30.68
N ALA A 298 5.97 5.80 -31.89
CA ALA A 298 4.64 6.23 -32.23
C ALA A 298 3.59 5.12 -32.06
N ALA A 299 3.89 3.92 -32.54
CA ALA A 299 2.97 2.78 -32.44
C ALA A 299 2.78 2.37 -30.96
N ARG A 300 3.83 2.47 -30.13
CA ARG A 300 3.74 2.16 -28.70
C ARG A 300 2.94 3.23 -27.94
N GLY A 301 3.14 4.49 -28.28
CA GLY A 301 2.37 5.61 -27.72
C GLY A 301 0.88 5.49 -28.03
N GLU A 302 0.53 5.16 -29.28
CA GLU A 302 -0.85 4.91 -29.71
C GLU A 302 -1.48 3.75 -28.96
N GLN A 303 -0.77 2.63 -28.77
CA GLN A 303 -1.26 1.49 -27.98
C GLN A 303 -1.51 1.86 -26.51
N ALA A 304 -0.61 2.63 -25.89
CA ALA A 304 -0.77 3.10 -24.51
C ALA A 304 -2.01 4.00 -24.38
N LEU A 305 -2.16 4.95 -25.30
CA LEU A 305 -3.32 5.84 -25.33
C LEU A 305 -4.63 5.07 -25.55
N ALA A 306 -4.65 4.09 -26.44
CA ALA A 306 -5.84 3.27 -26.69
C ALA A 306 -6.28 2.50 -25.43
N ARG A 307 -5.32 1.92 -24.66
CA ARG A 307 -5.64 1.27 -23.39
C ARG A 307 -6.09 2.28 -22.33
N TYR A 308 -5.42 3.42 -22.23
CA TYR A 308 -5.84 4.50 -21.33
C TYR A 308 -7.29 4.93 -21.62
N GLU A 309 -7.64 5.21 -22.87
CA GLU A 309 -9.00 5.62 -23.25
C GLU A 309 -10.04 4.51 -22.98
N LYS A 310 -9.71 3.25 -23.26
CA LYS A 310 -10.56 2.09 -22.94
C LYS A 310 -10.87 2.05 -21.43
N VAL A 311 -9.84 2.15 -20.59
CA VAL A 311 -9.98 2.10 -19.14
C VAL A 311 -10.69 3.34 -18.61
N LEU A 312 -10.35 4.52 -19.12
CA LEU A 312 -11.00 5.78 -18.78
C LEU A 312 -12.51 5.75 -19.06
N GLY A 313 -12.93 5.15 -20.19
CA GLY A 313 -14.32 4.99 -20.55
C GLY A 313 -15.14 4.17 -19.55
N VAL A 314 -14.49 3.19 -18.89
CA VAL A 314 -15.13 2.34 -17.88
C VAL A 314 -15.06 2.97 -16.48
N TRP A 315 -13.88 3.50 -16.10
CA TRP A 315 -13.58 3.84 -14.70
C TRP A 315 -13.46 5.34 -14.45
N GLY A 316 -13.24 6.18 -15.46
CA GLY A 316 -12.88 7.59 -15.33
C GLY A 316 -14.00 8.53 -14.87
N GLN A 317 -15.16 8.03 -14.55
CA GLN A 317 -16.30 8.84 -14.14
C GLN A 317 -16.11 9.39 -12.72
N GLY A 318 -16.37 10.68 -12.54
CA GLY A 318 -16.33 11.36 -11.24
C GLY A 318 -17.29 10.78 -10.21
N PRO A 319 -17.35 11.35 -9.01
CA PRO A 319 -18.17 10.83 -7.91
C PRO A 319 -19.64 10.75 -8.32
N THR A 320 -20.22 9.56 -8.24
CA THR A 320 -21.65 9.31 -8.57
C THR A 320 -22.47 8.89 -7.36
N GLN A 321 -21.81 8.61 -6.23
CA GLN A 321 -22.42 8.13 -4.99
C GLN A 321 -21.86 8.91 -3.80
N THR A 322 -22.65 9.05 -2.75
CA THR A 322 -22.22 9.58 -1.46
C THR A 322 -22.35 8.45 -0.44
N VAL A 323 -21.32 8.27 0.38
CA VAL A 323 -21.40 7.41 1.56
C VAL A 323 -21.87 8.25 2.74
N ASP A 324 -22.95 7.85 3.38
CA ASP A 324 -23.48 8.56 4.54
C ASP A 324 -22.76 8.15 5.85
N THR A 325 -23.10 8.84 6.95
CA THR A 325 -22.46 8.59 8.25
C THR A 325 -22.84 7.24 8.84
N SER A 326 -24.06 6.72 8.53
CA SER A 326 -24.52 5.39 8.99
C SER A 326 -23.72 4.29 8.33
N GLU A 327 -23.56 4.36 7.02
CA GLU A 327 -22.80 3.40 6.24
C GLU A 327 -21.31 3.36 6.67
N LEU A 328 -20.68 4.53 6.88
CA LEU A 328 -19.33 4.60 7.46
C LEU A 328 -19.27 3.96 8.87
N GLY A 329 -20.32 4.10 9.66
CA GLY A 329 -20.44 3.46 10.97
C GLY A 329 -20.46 1.93 10.88
N GLU A 330 -21.16 1.37 9.91
CA GLU A 330 -21.19 -0.09 9.67
C GLU A 330 -19.85 -0.59 9.14
N HIS A 331 -19.20 0.13 8.20
CA HIS A 331 -17.86 -0.18 7.74
C HIS A 331 -16.83 -0.19 8.89
N GLN A 332 -16.91 0.80 9.79
CA GLN A 332 -16.02 0.85 10.95
C GLN A 332 -16.28 -0.31 11.93
N LYS A 333 -17.54 -0.69 12.18
CA LYS A 333 -17.87 -1.87 13.02
C LYS A 333 -17.33 -3.16 12.39
N PHE A 334 -17.50 -3.34 11.09
CA PHE A 334 -16.94 -4.48 10.37
C PHE A 334 -15.41 -4.53 10.54
N ALA A 335 -14.72 -3.41 10.30
CA ALA A 335 -13.27 -3.30 10.44
C ALA A 335 -12.80 -3.59 11.88
N ASP A 336 -13.51 -3.05 12.91
CA ASP A 336 -13.21 -3.31 14.31
C ASP A 336 -13.38 -4.80 14.66
N GLY A 337 -14.46 -5.45 14.21
CA GLY A 337 -14.69 -6.89 14.42
C GLY A 337 -13.63 -7.76 13.73
N LEU A 338 -13.21 -7.37 12.53
CA LEU A 338 -12.15 -8.07 11.79
C LEU A 338 -10.78 -7.91 12.47
N ALA A 339 -10.48 -6.71 12.97
CA ALA A 339 -9.26 -6.44 13.72
C ALA A 339 -9.22 -7.23 15.05
N ASP A 340 -10.34 -7.35 15.75
CA ASP A 340 -10.44 -8.13 16.99
C ASP A 340 -10.19 -9.62 16.75
N ARG A 341 -10.70 -10.18 15.63
CA ARG A 341 -10.43 -11.57 15.21
C ARG A 341 -8.96 -11.81 14.86
N ALA A 342 -8.28 -10.79 14.33
CA ALA A 342 -6.90 -10.92 13.86
C ALA A 342 -5.86 -10.81 14.98
N VAL A 343 -6.19 -10.20 16.13
CA VAL A 343 -5.29 -10.08 17.28
C VAL A 343 -5.20 -11.41 18.02
N HIS A 344 -3.98 -11.96 18.16
CA HIS A 344 -3.76 -13.27 18.77
C HIS A 344 -2.39 -13.39 19.44
N LEU A 345 -2.24 -14.36 20.35
CA LEU A 345 -0.95 -14.67 20.97
C LEU A 345 -0.04 -15.41 19.99
N LEU A 346 1.21 -14.95 19.88
CA LEU A 346 2.29 -15.63 19.17
C LEU A 346 3.08 -16.56 20.09
N ARG A 347 3.16 -16.18 21.38
CA ARG A 347 3.94 -16.90 22.37
C ARG A 347 3.32 -16.75 23.76
N GLY A 348 3.42 -17.78 24.58
CA GLY A 348 3.00 -17.80 25.97
C GLY A 348 1.48 -17.86 26.16
N GLU A 349 1.07 -17.67 27.39
CA GLU A 349 -0.34 -17.63 27.79
C GLU A 349 -0.78 -16.20 28.10
N ALA A 350 -2.09 -15.93 27.96
CA ALA A 350 -2.65 -14.63 28.26
C ALA A 350 -2.41 -14.26 29.75
N PRO A 351 -1.66 -13.19 30.06
CA PRO A 351 -1.40 -12.83 31.43
C PRO A 351 -2.68 -12.27 32.08
N ARG A 352 -2.79 -12.48 33.39
CA ARG A 352 -3.77 -11.73 34.20
C ARG A 352 -3.21 -10.33 34.46
N LEU A 353 -3.86 -9.33 33.91
CA LEU A 353 -3.52 -7.92 34.11
C LEU A 353 -4.48 -7.34 35.16
N GLY A 354 -3.95 -6.59 36.09
CA GLY A 354 -4.79 -5.90 37.10
C GLY A 354 -5.50 -4.68 36.50
N THR A 355 -6.37 -4.06 37.29
CA THR A 355 -7.10 -2.83 36.92
C THR A 355 -6.18 -1.60 36.76
N SER A 356 -4.88 -1.75 37.06
CA SER A 356 -3.86 -0.70 36.98
C SER A 356 -2.64 -1.24 36.24
N VAL A 357 -2.27 -0.59 35.15
CA VAL A 357 -1.21 -1.05 34.23
C VAL A 357 -0.27 0.10 33.89
N SER A 358 1.03 -0.18 33.86
CA SER A 358 2.03 0.72 33.28
C SER A 358 2.39 0.25 31.87
N VAL A 359 2.51 1.19 30.92
CA VAL A 359 2.78 0.91 29.53
C VAL A 359 4.06 1.62 29.08
N ALA A 360 4.97 0.89 28.44
CA ALA A 360 6.15 1.44 27.80
C ALA A 360 6.10 1.22 26.29
N ILE A 361 6.72 2.11 25.52
CA ILE A 361 6.76 2.06 24.06
C ILE A 361 8.18 1.83 23.59
N VAL A 362 8.38 0.87 22.70
CA VAL A 362 9.57 0.72 21.85
C VAL A 362 9.10 1.04 20.42
N ASP A 363 9.53 2.18 19.90
CA ASP A 363 9.15 2.64 18.57
C ASP A 363 10.36 2.61 17.64
N ASP A 364 10.40 1.63 16.73
CA ASP A 364 11.46 1.42 15.74
C ASP A 364 11.21 2.24 14.45
N ASP A 365 10.10 2.97 14.38
CA ASP A 365 9.68 3.75 13.21
C ASP A 365 10.09 5.23 13.27
N VAL A 366 10.80 5.63 14.31
CA VAL A 366 11.26 7.02 14.50
C VAL A 366 12.44 7.37 13.59
N GLY A 367 12.54 8.64 13.22
CA GLY A 367 13.70 9.19 12.48
C GLY A 367 13.55 9.22 10.96
N GLY A 368 12.44 8.79 10.41
CA GLY A 368 12.19 8.82 8.97
C GLY A 368 11.55 10.12 8.47
N PRO A 369 11.46 10.30 7.14
CA PRO A 369 10.91 11.51 6.51
C PRO A 369 9.38 11.61 6.58
N TYR A 370 8.70 10.55 6.99
CA TYR A 370 7.24 10.49 7.03
C TYR A 370 6.70 10.56 8.46
N ALA A 371 5.55 11.21 8.63
CA ALA A 371 4.85 11.22 9.92
C ALA A 371 4.48 9.79 10.35
N ILE A 372 4.76 9.47 11.60
CA ILE A 372 4.30 8.21 12.21
C ILE A 372 2.85 8.33 12.70
N PRO A 373 2.05 7.25 12.63
CA PRO A 373 0.73 7.22 13.22
C PRO A 373 0.77 7.53 14.73
N PRO A 374 -0.31 8.07 15.33
CA PRO A 374 -0.38 8.27 16.77
C PRO A 374 -0.10 6.98 17.53
N ARG A 375 0.74 7.03 18.56
CA ARG A 375 1.13 5.89 19.42
C ARG A 375 0.35 5.85 20.75
N ASP A 376 -0.63 6.71 20.92
CA ASP A 376 -1.40 6.87 22.15
C ASP A 376 -2.82 6.26 22.11
N VAL A 377 -3.23 5.71 20.96
CA VAL A 377 -4.57 5.14 20.79
C VAL A 377 -4.80 3.94 21.72
N PHE A 378 -3.81 3.06 21.85
CA PHE A 378 -3.85 1.94 22.79
C PHE A 378 -4.10 2.42 24.23
N HIS A 379 -3.34 3.43 24.69
CA HIS A 379 -3.50 4.01 26.03
C HIS A 379 -4.88 4.63 26.24
N LYS A 380 -5.34 5.43 25.28
CA LYS A 380 -6.66 6.07 25.31
C LYS A 380 -7.79 5.05 25.39
N THR A 381 -7.66 3.95 24.64
CA THR A 381 -8.66 2.87 24.62
C THR A 381 -8.70 2.13 25.96
N LEU A 382 -7.54 1.80 26.54
CA LEU A 382 -7.48 1.21 27.89
C LEU A 382 -8.11 2.11 28.94
N ALA A 383 -7.76 3.42 28.94
CA ALA A 383 -8.31 4.39 29.89
C ALA A 383 -9.82 4.53 29.74
N ALA A 384 -10.34 4.59 28.52
CA ALA A 384 -11.77 4.65 28.24
C ALA A 384 -12.52 3.38 28.71
N GLY A 385 -11.85 2.22 28.72
CA GLY A 385 -12.36 0.96 29.24
C GLY A 385 -12.22 0.80 30.77
N GLY A 386 -11.79 1.85 31.49
CA GLY A 386 -11.68 1.85 32.97
C GLY A 386 -10.35 1.35 33.52
N THR A 387 -9.35 1.02 32.66
CA THR A 387 -8.03 0.63 33.12
C THR A 387 -7.23 1.86 33.58
N ARG A 388 -6.73 1.83 34.82
CA ARG A 388 -5.90 2.91 35.36
C ARG A 388 -4.48 2.81 34.80
N LEU A 389 -4.06 3.83 34.07
CA LEU A 389 -2.67 3.94 33.62
C LEU A 389 -1.78 4.52 34.72
N THR A 390 -0.65 3.88 34.99
CA THR A 390 0.30 4.30 36.02
C THR A 390 1.66 4.63 35.40
N ALA A 391 2.30 5.66 35.97
CA ALA A 391 3.70 5.97 35.68
C ALA A 391 4.60 5.11 36.61
N GLY A 392 4.87 3.87 36.22
CA GLY A 392 5.72 2.96 37.00
C GLY A 392 7.13 2.86 36.44
N ARG A 393 8.12 2.55 37.28
CA ARG A 393 9.48 2.20 36.83
C ARG A 393 9.54 0.84 36.11
N ARG A 394 8.56 -0.02 36.33
CA ARG A 394 8.42 -1.33 35.70
C ARG A 394 7.25 -1.28 34.71
N ALA A 395 7.49 -1.66 33.48
CA ALA A 395 6.46 -1.74 32.47
C ALA A 395 5.61 -3.02 32.68
N GLY A 396 4.30 -2.88 32.87
CA GLY A 396 3.41 -4.05 32.83
C GLY A 396 3.16 -4.55 31.40
N ILE A 397 3.07 -3.60 30.45
CA ILE A 397 2.93 -3.89 29.01
C ILE A 397 4.00 -3.13 28.24
N VAL A 398 4.65 -3.79 27.28
CA VAL A 398 5.57 -3.16 26.32
C VAL A 398 4.93 -3.19 24.93
N LEU A 399 4.72 -2.02 24.34
CA LEU A 399 4.26 -1.87 22.97
C LEU A 399 5.46 -1.76 22.04
N VAL A 400 5.53 -2.58 21.01
CA VAL A 400 6.60 -2.59 20.01
C VAL A 400 6.03 -2.20 18.67
N TYR A 401 6.49 -1.09 18.10
CA TYR A 401 6.12 -0.62 16.77
C TYR A 401 7.29 -0.80 15.81
N ALA A 402 7.11 -1.58 14.76
CA ALA A 402 8.13 -1.82 13.73
C ALA A 402 7.46 -2.17 12.39
N GLU A 403 6.94 -1.15 11.72
CA GLU A 403 6.28 -1.29 10.43
C GLU A 403 7.30 -1.31 9.28
N PRO A 404 6.97 -1.92 8.12
CA PRO A 404 7.73 -1.73 6.89
C PRO A 404 7.78 -0.25 6.53
N ARG A 405 8.99 0.28 6.37
CA ARG A 405 9.23 1.69 6.03
C ARG A 405 10.38 1.77 5.04
N SER A 406 10.17 2.44 3.93
CA SER A 406 11.14 2.56 2.82
C SER A 406 12.53 3.07 3.23
N TRP A 407 12.61 3.88 4.28
CA TRP A 407 13.88 4.46 4.76
C TRP A 407 14.65 3.58 5.77
N LYS A 408 14.06 2.48 6.23
CA LYS A 408 14.71 1.62 7.25
C LYS A 408 15.76 0.68 6.64
N GLY A 409 15.59 0.26 5.40
CA GLY A 409 16.50 -0.65 4.70
C GLY A 409 16.65 -2.03 5.37
N ARG A 410 15.75 -2.40 6.32
CA ARG A 410 15.78 -3.65 7.08
C ARG A 410 14.40 -4.14 7.46
N GLY A 411 14.28 -5.46 7.56
CA GLY A 411 13.08 -6.13 8.06
C GLY A 411 13.09 -6.38 9.58
N ASP A 412 14.24 -6.31 10.21
CA ASP A 412 14.49 -6.59 11.63
C ASP A 412 14.41 -5.33 12.51
N LEU A 413 14.32 -5.53 13.84
CA LEU A 413 14.42 -4.45 14.82
C LEU A 413 15.84 -3.86 14.83
N GLY A 414 15.93 -2.53 14.96
CA GLY A 414 17.20 -1.84 15.08
C GLY A 414 17.84 -2.05 16.45
N ALA A 415 19.18 -1.88 16.53
CA ALA A 415 19.96 -2.11 17.74
C ALA A 415 19.45 -1.30 18.96
N GLN A 416 18.98 -0.06 18.76
CA GLN A 416 18.42 0.75 19.85
C GLN A 416 17.12 0.17 20.39
N SER A 417 16.25 -0.35 19.51
CA SER A 417 15.01 -1.00 19.90
C SER A 417 15.27 -2.31 20.65
N LEU A 418 16.22 -3.11 20.17
CA LEU A 418 16.66 -4.34 20.86
C LEU A 418 17.21 -4.04 22.26
N ALA A 419 18.14 -3.12 22.40
CA ALA A 419 18.69 -2.72 23.70
C ALA A 419 17.61 -2.16 24.66
N LYS A 420 16.57 -1.52 24.13
CA LYS A 420 15.44 -1.04 24.93
C LYS A 420 14.54 -2.20 25.39
N LEU A 421 14.32 -3.20 24.52
CA LEU A 421 13.59 -4.42 24.87
C LEU A 421 14.28 -5.22 25.95
N GLU A 422 15.60 -5.42 25.86
CA GLU A 422 16.39 -6.11 26.89
C GLU A 422 16.22 -5.49 28.29
N ARG A 423 16.04 -4.18 28.38
CA ARG A 423 15.82 -3.47 29.65
C ARG A 423 14.38 -3.56 30.15
N LEU A 424 13.39 -3.54 29.26
CA LEU A 424 11.98 -3.43 29.62
C LEU A 424 11.32 -4.78 29.84
N VAL A 425 11.61 -5.77 29.01
CA VAL A 425 10.94 -7.07 28.99
C VAL A 425 11.07 -7.85 30.31
N PRO A 426 12.23 -7.87 31.03
CA PRO A 426 12.35 -8.60 32.28
C PRO A 426 11.35 -8.20 33.38
N SER A 427 10.75 -7.01 33.28
CA SER A 427 9.75 -6.52 34.25
C SER A 427 8.34 -6.45 33.69
N ALA A 428 8.14 -6.81 32.45
CA ALA A 428 6.85 -6.76 31.78
C ALA A 428 6.06 -8.07 31.95
N SER A 429 4.75 -8.00 31.81
CA SER A 429 3.85 -9.15 31.81
C SER A 429 3.40 -9.51 30.38
N LEU A 430 3.46 -8.57 29.44
CA LEU A 430 3.02 -8.73 28.07
C LEU A 430 3.83 -7.83 27.14
N VAL A 431 4.18 -8.33 25.97
CA VAL A 431 4.60 -7.53 24.82
C VAL A 431 3.45 -7.50 23.79
N VAL A 432 3.08 -6.33 23.31
CA VAL A 432 2.16 -6.16 22.16
C VAL A 432 2.98 -5.75 20.94
N LEU A 433 2.97 -6.59 19.93
CA LEU A 433 3.76 -6.43 18.70
C LEU A 433 2.90 -5.84 17.59
N PHE A 434 3.06 -4.54 17.32
CA PHE A 434 2.49 -3.83 16.18
C PHE A 434 3.45 -3.89 14.99
N ALA A 435 3.70 -5.09 14.52
CA ALA A 435 4.65 -5.40 13.46
C ALA A 435 4.39 -6.80 12.89
N HIS A 436 5.21 -7.21 11.92
CA HIS A 436 5.17 -8.56 11.39
C HIS A 436 5.47 -9.61 12.48
N PRO A 437 4.69 -10.73 12.58
CA PRO A 437 4.82 -11.73 13.65
C PRO A 437 6.20 -12.39 13.73
N ARG A 438 6.98 -12.46 12.63
CA ARG A 438 8.35 -13.00 12.66
C ARG A 438 9.26 -12.31 13.66
N LEU A 439 9.00 -11.05 14.00
CA LEU A 439 9.80 -10.29 14.96
C LEU A 439 9.65 -10.81 16.39
N VAL A 440 8.73 -11.74 16.68
CA VAL A 440 8.63 -12.42 17.98
C VAL A 440 9.96 -13.10 18.37
N ALA A 441 10.72 -13.58 17.38
CA ALA A 441 12.03 -14.21 17.60
C ALA A 441 13.08 -13.23 18.17
N GLN A 442 12.86 -11.92 18.01
CA GLN A 442 13.75 -10.86 18.50
C GLN A 442 13.32 -10.28 19.86
N ILE A 443 12.18 -10.74 20.39
CA ILE A 443 11.71 -10.36 21.72
C ILE A 443 12.37 -11.25 22.76
N PRO A 444 13.17 -10.68 23.70
CA PRO A 444 13.93 -11.48 24.66
C PRO A 444 13.03 -12.23 25.65
N GLY A 445 13.54 -13.36 26.17
CA GLY A 445 12.87 -14.19 27.19
C GLY A 445 11.62 -14.92 26.68
N GLU A 446 10.88 -15.52 27.62
CA GLU A 446 9.66 -16.31 27.36
C GLU A 446 8.37 -15.55 27.67
N ILE A 447 8.41 -14.22 27.68
CA ILE A 447 7.25 -13.38 27.94
C ILE A 447 6.14 -13.62 26.91
N PRO A 448 4.86 -13.57 27.28
CA PRO A 448 3.76 -13.59 26.34
C PRO A 448 3.86 -12.45 25.32
N VAL A 449 3.63 -12.78 24.03
CA VAL A 449 3.66 -11.80 22.94
C VAL A 449 2.34 -11.85 22.17
N LEU A 450 1.65 -10.72 22.14
CA LEU A 450 0.41 -10.50 21.40
C LEU A 450 0.73 -9.88 20.04
N CYS A 451 0.30 -10.52 18.96
CA CYS A 451 0.36 -9.94 17.61
C CYS A 451 -0.79 -8.97 17.38
N ALA A 452 -0.46 -7.76 17.03
CA ALA A 452 -1.41 -6.73 16.61
C ALA A 452 -1.07 -6.16 15.22
N TRP A 453 -0.20 -6.82 14.46
CA TRP A 453 0.13 -6.65 13.05
C TRP A 453 0.67 -5.30 12.62
N HIS A 454 0.04 -4.17 13.03
CA HIS A 454 0.35 -2.84 12.54
C HIS A 454 -0.01 -1.77 13.57
N GLY A 455 0.76 -0.67 13.61
CA GLY A 455 0.59 0.43 14.57
C GLY A 455 -0.52 1.43 14.24
N GLN A 456 -1.39 1.16 13.25
CA GLN A 456 -2.54 2.02 12.95
C GLN A 456 -3.57 2.03 14.07
N ALA A 457 -4.43 3.07 14.11
CA ALA A 457 -5.38 3.28 15.20
C ALA A 457 -6.33 2.10 15.40
N LEU A 458 -6.82 1.50 14.32
CA LEU A 458 -7.67 0.32 14.33
C LEU A 458 -7.06 -0.83 15.13
N MET A 459 -5.81 -1.21 14.79
CA MET A 459 -5.15 -2.35 15.45
C MET A 459 -4.74 -2.05 16.90
N GLN A 460 -4.42 -0.79 17.20
CA GLN A 460 -4.19 -0.38 18.59
C GLN A 460 -5.45 -0.52 19.45
N ARG A 461 -6.64 -0.14 18.92
CA ARG A 461 -7.92 -0.36 19.60
C ARG A 461 -8.19 -1.84 19.81
N ALA A 462 -8.01 -2.67 18.81
CA ALA A 462 -8.23 -4.11 18.89
C ALA A 462 -7.32 -4.76 19.95
N ALA A 463 -6.04 -4.44 19.97
CA ALA A 463 -5.10 -4.94 20.99
C ALA A 463 -5.48 -4.50 22.41
N ALA A 464 -5.96 -3.26 22.57
CA ALA A 464 -6.43 -2.77 23.87
C ALA A 464 -7.71 -3.49 24.32
N ARG A 465 -8.68 -3.74 23.43
CA ARG A 465 -9.88 -4.54 23.72
C ARG A 465 -9.51 -5.98 24.11
N TRP A 466 -8.55 -6.58 23.42
CA TRP A 466 -8.06 -7.91 23.77
C TRP A 466 -7.49 -7.95 25.19
N VAL A 467 -6.69 -6.95 25.57
CA VAL A 467 -6.11 -6.82 26.92
C VAL A 467 -7.21 -6.68 27.98
N MET A 468 -8.22 -5.84 27.74
CA MET A 468 -9.35 -5.64 28.68
C MET A 468 -10.24 -6.87 28.83
N GLY A 469 -10.45 -7.64 27.78
CA GLY A 469 -11.24 -8.87 27.83
C GLY A 469 -10.55 -10.05 28.54
N ARG A 470 -9.31 -9.87 29.02
CA ARG A 470 -8.50 -10.87 29.73
C ARG A 470 -8.10 -10.43 31.15
N GLY A 471 -8.55 -9.26 31.58
CA GLY A 471 -8.34 -8.71 32.91
C GLY A 471 -9.33 -9.24 33.98
#